data_c4c434ebdf2b47295dda2ce1b8e529c8
#
_entry.id   c4c434ebdf2b47295dda2ce1b8e529c8
#
_cell.length_a   1.000
_cell.length_b   1.000
_cell.length_c   1.000
_cell.angle_alpha   90.00
_cell.angle_beta   90.00
_cell.angle_gamma   90.00
#
_symmetry.space_group_name_H-M   'P 1'
#
loop_
_entity.id
_entity.type
_entity.pdbx_description
1 polymer ?
#
loop_
_entity_poly.entity_id
_entity_poly.type
_entity_poly.pdbx_seq_one_letter_code
_entity_poly.pdbx_strand_id
1 'polypeptide(L)'
;MRDIEGIEKLRGVAQESFGAIYVQAFAGTDINNLIQEVKREVDAVVSIPSDVEPPVVDDASFEFPIMAIALSGDVSEKILSKTARSLRDELALQPYVDVVNILGNRKEEISIELSETAMRRYGLNFDDVANAIRKNSINLSSGNIKSQTGTLQLATRNLGDSLEDFNDIIILQTPDGGKIKVSDVATVVDGFEDKDTYDALINVESGQSLPLKGLLVMSSSNMNVVKTSRSVNEWIESKQGNLPEGVSLQLWTDQSELYKGRMNLIVRAAYGGLILVFIILMLFLRPAVAIWCSIGIGTAFTGSLIFLPGMGISLNVISLFAFLLVIGIIVDDAVIVGENIHLEYERGRTGTDAAITGAYLVSKPVFFAVITTMIAFVPWLLLDGWQVQFVKNISYIVLFALAFSLIEAFFILPSHLSNLKPYKEKSRFLKIQKKFADGIVRYGKTHDMPILVAALRK
;
A
#
# COMPACT_ATOMS: atom_id res chain seq x y z
N MET A 1 19.08 19.06 14.14
CA MET A 1 17.79 18.40 13.85
C MET A 1 16.60 18.91 14.63
N ARG A 2 16.70 19.32 15.92
CA ARG A 2 15.52 19.85 16.65
C ARG A 2 14.96 21.15 16.11
N ASP A 3 15.75 21.91 15.37
CA ASP A 3 15.41 23.24 14.85
C ASP A 3 14.92 23.19 13.39
N ILE A 4 14.77 22.00 12.80
CA ILE A 4 14.21 21.82 11.45
C ILE A 4 12.69 21.95 11.53
N GLU A 5 12.13 22.87 10.74
CA GLU A 5 10.68 23.03 10.62
C GLU A 5 10.04 21.78 9.98
N GLY A 6 8.85 21.43 10.46
CA GLY A 6 8.12 20.27 9.92
C GLY A 6 8.35 18.96 10.67
N ILE A 7 9.23 18.90 11.66
CA ILE A 7 9.45 17.72 12.50
C ILE A 7 8.47 17.71 13.66
N GLU A 8 7.65 16.66 13.72
CA GLU A 8 6.73 16.42 14.86
C GLU A 8 7.44 15.67 15.99
N LYS A 9 8.22 14.64 15.63
CA LYS A 9 8.84 13.74 16.62
C LYS A 9 10.15 13.14 16.10
N LEU A 10 11.10 12.99 17.03
CA LEU A 10 12.36 12.27 16.81
C LEU A 10 12.42 11.06 17.75
N ARG A 11 12.75 9.91 17.19
CA ARG A 11 12.94 8.66 17.93
C ARG A 11 14.28 8.03 17.54
N GLY A 12 15.21 7.96 18.49
CA GLY A 12 16.48 7.25 18.33
C GLY A 12 16.37 5.79 18.79
N VAL A 13 17.01 4.89 18.06
CA VAL A 13 17.23 3.50 18.42
C VAL A 13 18.73 3.24 18.29
N ALA A 14 19.35 2.70 19.33
CA ALA A 14 20.77 2.32 19.31
C ALA A 14 20.88 0.88 19.80
N GLN A 15 21.62 0.08 19.06
CA GLN A 15 21.97 -1.32 19.34
C GLN A 15 23.48 -1.52 19.12
N GLU A 16 24.00 -2.67 19.46
CA GLU A 16 25.45 -2.94 19.48
C GLU A 16 26.17 -2.67 18.14
N SER A 17 25.51 -2.86 17.00
CA SER A 17 26.11 -2.62 15.67
C SER A 17 25.23 -1.76 14.77
N PHE A 18 24.20 -1.14 15.31
CA PHE A 18 23.22 -0.41 14.52
C PHE A 18 22.65 0.77 15.30
N GLY A 19 22.60 1.93 14.65
CA GLY A 19 21.89 3.11 15.14
C GLY A 19 20.94 3.67 14.09
N ALA A 20 19.74 4.03 14.51
CA ALA A 20 18.77 4.70 13.62
C ALA A 20 18.07 5.84 14.33
N ILE A 21 17.78 6.90 13.58
CA ILE A 21 16.96 8.02 14.04
C ILE A 21 15.75 8.10 13.09
N TYR A 22 14.58 7.87 13.64
CA TYR A 22 13.32 8.03 12.93
C TYR A 22 12.82 9.46 13.13
N VAL A 23 12.60 10.16 12.02
CA VAL A 23 12.08 11.51 11.98
C VAL A 23 10.62 11.43 11.53
N GLN A 24 9.69 11.80 12.40
CA GLN A 24 8.28 11.89 12.06
C GLN A 24 7.95 13.34 11.71
N ALA A 25 7.39 13.56 10.53
CA ALA A 25 6.96 14.86 10.04
C ALA A 25 5.51 15.16 10.42
N PHE A 26 5.16 16.46 10.54
CA PHE A 26 3.77 16.87 10.60
C PHE A 26 3.02 16.51 9.31
N ALA A 27 1.71 16.29 9.42
CA ALA A 27 0.87 16.06 8.26
C ALA A 27 0.89 17.26 7.31
N GLY A 28 1.16 17.01 6.01
CA GLY A 28 1.25 18.05 4.99
C GLY A 28 2.63 18.66 4.79
N THR A 29 3.65 18.22 5.53
CA THR A 29 5.05 18.63 5.31
C THR A 29 5.55 18.07 3.96
N ASP A 30 6.31 18.87 3.22
CA ASP A 30 7.04 18.40 2.04
C ASP A 30 8.19 17.49 2.46
N ILE A 31 7.98 16.18 2.32
CA ILE A 31 8.94 15.15 2.73
C ILE A 31 10.26 15.26 1.97
N ASN A 32 10.24 15.59 0.68
CA ASN A 32 11.47 15.70 -0.10
C ASN A 32 12.35 16.84 0.40
N ASN A 33 11.76 17.99 0.72
CA ASN A 33 12.49 19.11 1.30
C ASN A 33 13.02 18.75 2.69
N LEU A 34 12.20 18.10 3.53
CA LEU A 34 12.61 17.67 4.86
C LEU A 34 13.79 16.68 4.82
N ILE A 35 13.77 15.71 3.91
CA ILE A 35 14.89 14.77 3.70
C ILE A 35 16.18 15.54 3.38
N GLN A 36 16.12 16.52 2.49
CA GLN A 36 17.30 17.32 2.12
C GLN A 36 17.82 18.14 3.31
N GLU A 37 16.93 18.67 4.14
CA GLU A 37 17.32 19.42 5.35
C GLU A 37 17.95 18.51 6.40
N VAL A 38 17.34 17.35 6.66
CA VAL A 38 17.88 16.34 7.58
C VAL A 38 19.23 15.85 7.07
N LYS A 39 19.38 15.59 5.79
CA LYS A 39 20.63 15.15 5.18
C LYS A 39 21.75 16.19 5.37
N ARG A 40 21.47 17.47 5.14
CA ARG A 40 22.45 18.55 5.38
C ARG A 40 22.94 18.59 6.82
N GLU A 41 22.02 18.42 7.79
CA GLU A 41 22.36 18.39 9.20
C GLU A 41 23.18 17.16 9.58
N VAL A 42 22.87 15.98 9.00
CA VAL A 42 23.63 14.75 9.21
C VAL A 42 25.02 14.85 8.61
N ASP A 43 25.14 15.38 7.39
CA ASP A 43 26.43 15.56 6.71
C ASP A 43 27.32 16.59 7.41
N ALA A 44 26.74 17.52 8.18
CA ALA A 44 27.46 18.50 9.00
C ALA A 44 28.04 17.92 10.31
N VAL A 45 27.74 16.69 10.68
CA VAL A 45 28.22 16.05 11.90
C VAL A 45 29.68 15.57 11.71
N VAL A 46 30.63 16.28 12.28
CA VAL A 46 32.09 16.02 12.14
C VAL A 46 32.57 14.91 13.10
N SER A 47 31.78 14.54 14.11
CA SER A 47 32.22 13.65 15.20
C SER A 47 31.86 12.17 14.99
N ILE A 48 31.58 11.77 13.77
CA ILE A 48 31.33 10.33 13.46
C ILE A 48 32.68 9.62 13.40
N PRO A 49 32.87 8.52 14.15
CA PRO A 49 34.11 7.73 14.11
C PRO A 49 34.38 7.20 12.69
N SER A 50 35.65 7.14 12.31
CA SER A 50 36.06 6.75 10.95
C SER A 50 35.87 5.26 10.64
N ASP A 51 35.61 4.45 11.67
CA ASP A 51 35.33 3.01 11.60
C ASP A 51 33.82 2.68 11.46
N VAL A 52 32.97 3.69 11.48
CA VAL A 52 31.53 3.56 11.29
C VAL A 52 31.16 3.92 9.85
N GLU A 53 30.28 3.13 9.24
CA GLU A 53 29.73 3.47 7.93
C GLU A 53 29.00 4.82 7.96
N PRO A 54 29.13 5.65 6.92
CA PRO A 54 28.41 6.93 6.86
C PRO A 54 26.90 6.74 7.04
N PRO A 55 26.24 7.61 7.82
CA PRO A 55 24.80 7.51 7.99
C PRO A 55 24.06 7.78 6.68
N VAL A 56 23.05 6.95 6.40
CA VAL A 56 22.18 7.09 5.24
C VAL A 56 20.89 7.75 5.69
N VAL A 57 20.47 8.81 4.99
CA VAL A 57 19.20 9.47 5.20
C VAL A 57 18.26 9.10 4.06
N ASP A 58 17.16 8.44 4.38
CA ASP A 58 16.22 7.96 3.39
C ASP A 58 14.78 8.10 3.88
N ASP A 59 13.82 8.02 2.97
CA ASP A 59 12.39 7.98 3.29
C ASP A 59 12.04 6.63 3.90
N ALA A 60 11.57 6.65 5.16
CA ALA A 60 11.08 5.47 5.87
C ALA A 60 9.61 5.18 5.58
N SER A 61 9.09 5.60 4.45
CA SER A 61 7.74 5.22 4.03
C SER A 61 7.62 3.70 3.95
N PHE A 62 6.47 3.21 4.42
CA PHE A 62 6.24 1.78 4.49
C PHE A 62 5.94 1.24 3.08
N GLU A 63 6.97 0.76 2.41
CA GLU A 63 6.87 0.11 1.11
C GLU A 63 6.70 -1.40 1.29
N PHE A 64 5.72 -1.98 0.58
CA PHE A 64 5.60 -3.44 0.50
C PHE A 64 5.49 -3.89 -0.94
N PRO A 65 5.98 -5.09 -1.26
CA PRO A 65 5.91 -5.61 -2.61
C PRO A 65 4.44 -5.89 -2.99
N ILE A 66 3.99 -5.29 -4.08
CA ILE A 66 2.67 -5.55 -4.67
C ILE A 66 2.75 -6.60 -5.77
N MET A 67 3.89 -6.70 -6.44
CA MET A 67 4.17 -7.75 -7.41
C MET A 67 5.59 -8.26 -7.23
N ALA A 68 5.76 -9.55 -7.36
CA ALA A 68 7.07 -10.18 -7.44
C ALA A 68 7.19 -10.95 -8.74
N ILE A 69 8.28 -10.72 -9.46
CA ILE A 69 8.60 -11.36 -10.73
C ILE A 69 9.85 -12.19 -10.50
N ALA A 70 9.79 -13.47 -10.83
CA ALA A 70 10.90 -14.40 -10.71
C ALA A 70 11.70 -14.40 -12.00
N LEU A 71 12.99 -14.12 -11.90
CA LEU A 71 13.97 -14.29 -12.95
C LEU A 71 14.85 -15.48 -12.58
N SER A 72 14.78 -16.56 -13.33
CA SER A 72 15.51 -17.82 -13.05
C SER A 72 16.12 -18.40 -14.31
N GLY A 73 17.15 -19.22 -14.15
CA GLY A 73 17.76 -19.87 -15.32
C GLY A 73 18.98 -20.70 -14.96
N ASP A 74 19.32 -21.63 -15.84
CA ASP A 74 20.56 -22.43 -15.76
C ASP A 74 21.73 -21.64 -16.36
N VAL A 75 22.05 -20.52 -15.73
CA VAL A 75 23.12 -19.60 -16.15
C VAL A 75 23.92 -19.17 -14.93
N SER A 76 25.13 -18.61 -15.16
CA SER A 76 25.94 -18.09 -14.05
C SER A 76 25.22 -16.98 -13.32
N GLU A 77 25.43 -16.87 -11.98
CA GLU A 77 24.84 -15.83 -11.17
C GLU A 77 25.16 -14.42 -11.67
N LYS A 78 26.33 -14.23 -12.27
CA LYS A 78 26.74 -12.95 -12.86
C LYS A 78 25.85 -12.54 -14.04
N ILE A 79 25.50 -13.49 -14.92
CA ILE A 79 24.58 -13.24 -16.03
C ILE A 79 23.19 -12.92 -15.47
N LEU A 80 22.72 -13.69 -14.50
CA LEU A 80 21.41 -13.50 -13.89
C LEU A 80 21.31 -12.13 -13.18
N SER A 81 22.33 -11.74 -12.41
CA SER A 81 22.39 -10.43 -11.73
C SER A 81 22.45 -9.26 -12.69
N LYS A 82 23.24 -9.37 -13.77
CA LYS A 82 23.31 -8.33 -14.80
C LYS A 82 21.97 -8.18 -15.54
N THR A 83 21.33 -9.30 -15.88
CA THR A 83 20.02 -9.31 -16.52
C THR A 83 18.95 -8.73 -15.58
N ALA A 84 18.96 -9.10 -14.29
CA ALA A 84 18.04 -8.56 -13.29
C ALA A 84 18.15 -7.04 -13.16
N ARG A 85 19.38 -6.47 -13.15
CA ARG A 85 19.59 -5.01 -13.12
C ARG A 85 19.04 -4.32 -14.35
N SER A 86 19.34 -4.85 -15.55
CA SER A 86 18.81 -4.28 -16.80
C SER A 86 17.29 -4.31 -16.84
N LEU A 87 16.68 -5.42 -16.43
CA LEU A 87 15.23 -5.58 -16.39
C LEU A 87 14.59 -4.70 -15.32
N ARG A 88 15.22 -4.52 -14.15
CA ARG A 88 14.78 -3.58 -13.12
C ARG A 88 14.70 -2.16 -13.67
N ASP A 89 15.76 -1.69 -14.32
CA ASP A 89 15.84 -0.33 -14.85
C ASP A 89 14.79 -0.10 -15.95
N GLU A 90 14.56 -1.08 -16.80
CA GLU A 90 13.50 -1.02 -17.81
C GLU A 90 12.10 -1.08 -17.19
N LEU A 91 11.88 -1.90 -16.18
CA LEU A 91 10.61 -2.03 -15.49
C LEU A 91 10.26 -0.75 -14.73
N ALA A 92 11.23 -0.09 -14.13
CA ALA A 92 11.06 1.19 -13.44
C ALA A 92 10.64 2.33 -14.39
N LEU A 93 10.85 2.19 -15.69
CA LEU A 93 10.39 3.14 -16.70
C LEU A 93 8.93 2.91 -17.15
N GLN A 94 8.31 1.81 -16.72
CA GLN A 94 6.94 1.50 -17.13
C GLN A 94 5.92 2.43 -16.46
N PRO A 95 4.81 2.75 -17.14
CA PRO A 95 3.76 3.58 -16.55
C PRO A 95 3.22 2.96 -15.25
N TYR A 96 3.02 3.78 -14.22
CA TYR A 96 2.49 3.39 -12.90
C TYR A 96 3.43 2.49 -12.09
N VAL A 97 4.71 2.37 -12.47
CA VAL A 97 5.75 1.69 -11.70
C VAL A 97 6.67 2.75 -11.13
N ASP A 98 6.77 2.84 -9.79
CA ASP A 98 7.57 3.88 -9.14
C ASP A 98 8.91 3.32 -8.64
N VAL A 99 8.88 2.21 -7.93
CA VAL A 99 10.06 1.61 -7.31
C VAL A 99 10.12 0.12 -7.62
N VAL A 100 11.31 -0.35 -8.05
CA VAL A 100 11.59 -1.76 -8.28
C VAL A 100 12.87 -2.16 -7.56
N ASN A 101 12.75 -3.10 -6.63
CA ASN A 101 13.87 -3.65 -5.88
C ASN A 101 14.25 -5.04 -6.40
N ILE A 102 15.53 -5.40 -6.28
CA ILE A 102 16.02 -6.74 -6.62
C ILE A 102 16.18 -7.54 -5.34
N LEU A 103 15.46 -8.66 -5.22
CA LEU A 103 15.63 -9.65 -4.18
C LEU A 103 16.73 -10.64 -4.58
N GLY A 104 17.53 -11.09 -3.60
CA GLY A 104 18.58 -12.08 -3.84
C GLY A 104 19.83 -11.50 -4.51
N ASN A 105 19.98 -10.18 -4.54
CA ASN A 105 21.16 -9.55 -5.11
C ASN A 105 22.28 -9.48 -4.07
N ARG A 106 23.32 -10.28 -4.29
CA ARG A 106 24.59 -10.17 -3.53
C ARG A 106 25.44 -9.05 -4.14
N LYS A 107 26.24 -8.38 -3.29
CA LYS A 107 27.20 -7.37 -3.78
C LYS A 107 28.27 -8.06 -4.61
N GLU A 108 28.63 -7.48 -5.75
CA GLU A 108 29.80 -7.94 -6.51
C GLU A 108 31.05 -7.58 -5.71
N GLU A 109 31.99 -8.54 -5.63
CA GLU A 109 33.21 -8.43 -4.87
C GLU A 109 34.36 -9.04 -5.66
N ILE A 110 35.50 -8.38 -5.63
CA ILE A 110 36.75 -8.94 -6.10
C ILE A 110 37.50 -9.45 -4.88
N SER A 111 37.57 -10.78 -4.74
CA SER A 111 38.26 -11.44 -3.66
C SER A 111 39.68 -11.74 -4.05
N ILE A 112 40.65 -11.45 -3.18
CA ILE A 112 42.08 -11.73 -3.36
C ILE A 112 42.48 -12.80 -2.36
N GLU A 113 42.52 -14.04 -2.82
CA GLU A 113 42.83 -15.23 -2.01
C GLU A 113 44.32 -15.47 -1.99
N LEU A 114 44.95 -15.20 -0.86
CA LEU A 114 46.42 -15.31 -0.68
C LEU A 114 46.85 -16.76 -0.53
N SER A 115 47.95 -17.14 -1.23
CA SER A 115 48.60 -18.42 -1.09
C SER A 115 49.71 -18.33 -0.02
N GLU A 116 49.52 -18.97 1.13
CA GLU A 116 50.49 -18.99 2.21
C GLU A 116 51.86 -19.54 1.73
N THR A 117 51.84 -20.56 0.87
CA THR A 117 53.07 -21.16 0.32
C THR A 117 53.84 -20.19 -0.58
N ALA A 118 53.11 -19.41 -1.39
CA ALA A 118 53.73 -18.41 -2.26
C ALA A 118 54.26 -17.22 -1.46
N MET A 119 53.50 -16.74 -0.47
CA MET A 119 53.95 -15.66 0.42
C MET A 119 55.24 -16.04 1.17
N ARG A 120 55.32 -17.25 1.74
CA ARG A 120 56.53 -17.75 2.40
C ARG A 120 57.72 -17.83 1.45
N ARG A 121 57.54 -18.22 0.21
CA ARG A 121 58.58 -18.28 -0.81
C ARG A 121 59.23 -16.92 -1.05
N TYR A 122 58.44 -15.86 -1.05
CA TYR A 122 58.91 -14.50 -1.31
C TYR A 122 59.18 -13.70 -0.03
N GLY A 123 59.04 -14.30 1.16
CA GLY A 123 59.25 -13.64 2.44
C GLY A 123 58.21 -12.51 2.73
N LEU A 124 57.01 -12.62 2.18
CA LEU A 124 55.95 -11.66 2.34
C LEU A 124 55.01 -12.07 3.46
N ASN A 125 54.46 -11.09 4.14
CA ASN A 125 53.36 -11.27 5.09
C ASN A 125 52.04 -10.68 4.53
N PHE A 126 50.92 -10.91 5.24
CA PHE A 126 49.59 -10.43 4.84
C PHE A 126 49.58 -8.90 4.70
N ASP A 127 50.19 -8.18 5.63
CA ASP A 127 50.22 -6.73 5.65
C ASP A 127 50.97 -6.13 4.47
N ASP A 128 52.02 -6.78 4.00
CA ASP A 128 52.79 -6.35 2.81
C ASP A 128 51.92 -6.34 1.57
N VAL A 129 51.14 -7.42 1.38
CA VAL A 129 50.22 -7.55 0.23
C VAL A 129 49.07 -6.59 0.39
N ALA A 130 48.41 -6.52 1.54
CA ALA A 130 47.30 -5.64 1.82
C ALA A 130 47.68 -4.17 1.63
N ASN A 131 48.86 -3.76 2.08
CA ASN A 131 49.35 -2.39 1.90
C ASN A 131 49.70 -2.07 0.45
N ALA A 132 50.23 -3.03 -0.31
CA ALA A 132 50.51 -2.86 -1.74
C ALA A 132 49.21 -2.67 -2.53
N ILE A 133 48.18 -3.49 -2.27
CA ILE A 133 46.86 -3.36 -2.87
C ILE A 133 46.24 -2.03 -2.51
N ARG A 134 46.24 -1.66 -1.21
CA ARG A 134 45.67 -0.40 -0.72
C ARG A 134 46.31 0.82 -1.38
N LYS A 135 47.65 0.84 -1.50
CA LYS A 135 48.37 1.92 -2.14
C LYS A 135 48.07 2.06 -3.64
N ASN A 136 47.75 0.97 -4.32
CA ASN A 136 47.43 0.95 -5.74
C ASN A 136 45.93 1.13 -6.02
N SER A 137 45.07 1.07 -5.01
CA SER A 137 43.62 1.20 -5.13
C SER A 137 43.07 2.55 -4.64
N ILE A 138 43.93 3.54 -4.39
CA ILE A 138 43.55 4.85 -3.87
C ILE A 138 43.48 5.87 -5.04
N ASN A 139 42.37 6.58 -5.15
CA ASN A 139 42.29 7.80 -5.94
C ASN A 139 42.95 8.94 -5.17
N LEU A 140 44.18 9.31 -5.52
CA LEU A 140 44.86 10.48 -4.98
C LEU A 140 44.62 11.69 -5.89
N SER A 141 43.92 12.70 -5.37
CA SER A 141 43.98 14.04 -5.94
C SER A 141 45.38 14.58 -5.68
N SER A 142 46.23 14.56 -6.71
CA SER A 142 47.65 14.92 -6.60
C SER A 142 47.89 16.44 -6.61
N GLY A 143 46.86 17.25 -6.43
CA GLY A 143 46.97 18.71 -6.36
C GLY A 143 46.68 19.44 -7.69
N ASN A 144 46.77 20.75 -7.64
CA ASN A 144 46.52 21.64 -8.78
C ASN A 144 47.82 22.23 -9.30
N ILE A 145 48.11 22.09 -10.59
CA ILE A 145 49.20 22.81 -11.25
C ILE A 145 48.63 24.07 -11.83
N LYS A 146 49.11 25.25 -11.32
CA LYS A 146 48.79 26.54 -11.94
C LYS A 146 49.70 26.78 -13.15
N SER A 147 49.10 26.85 -14.31
CA SER A 147 49.75 27.25 -15.57
C SER A 147 49.30 28.66 -15.97
N GLN A 148 50.03 29.31 -16.88
CA GLN A 148 49.66 30.62 -17.40
C GLN A 148 48.33 30.65 -18.18
N THR A 149 47.82 29.47 -18.55
CA THR A 149 46.56 29.26 -19.31
C THR A 149 45.44 28.72 -18.47
N GLY A 150 45.61 28.47 -17.14
CA GLY A 150 44.57 27.94 -16.27
C GLY A 150 45.12 26.99 -15.19
N THR A 151 44.23 26.48 -14.35
CA THR A 151 44.54 25.49 -13.31
C THR A 151 44.24 24.12 -13.84
N LEU A 152 45.26 23.26 -13.94
CA LEU A 152 45.13 21.84 -14.25
C LEU A 152 45.04 21.04 -12.94
N GLN A 153 43.97 20.29 -12.75
CA GLN A 153 43.83 19.38 -11.63
C GLN A 153 44.46 18.02 -12.01
N LEU A 154 45.55 17.68 -11.32
CA LEU A 154 46.11 16.33 -11.44
C LEU A 154 45.32 15.37 -10.54
N ALA A 155 44.62 14.41 -11.12
CA ALA A 155 44.01 13.30 -10.41
C ALA A 155 44.62 12.00 -10.94
N THR A 156 45.23 11.23 -10.07
CA THR A 156 45.64 9.85 -10.41
C THR A 156 44.45 8.94 -10.13
N ARG A 157 43.83 8.42 -11.17
CA ARG A 157 42.83 7.34 -11.07
C ARG A 157 43.54 6.01 -11.22
N ASN A 158 43.74 5.33 -10.09
CA ASN A 158 44.35 3.99 -10.03
C ASN A 158 43.39 3.04 -9.31
N LEU A 159 42.10 3.10 -9.66
CA LEU A 159 41.14 2.09 -9.25
C LEU A 159 41.24 0.94 -10.27
N GLY A 160 41.70 -0.21 -9.81
CA GLY A 160 41.55 -1.44 -10.57
C GLY A 160 40.05 -1.76 -10.64
N ASP A 161 39.48 -1.71 -11.85
CA ASP A 161 38.07 -2.06 -12.09
C ASP A 161 37.94 -3.47 -12.71
N SER A 162 39.08 -4.13 -12.98
CA SER A 162 39.12 -5.44 -13.63
C SER A 162 40.03 -6.44 -12.90
N LEU A 163 39.81 -7.73 -13.11
CA LEU A 163 40.68 -8.80 -12.61
C LEU A 163 42.15 -8.58 -13.03
N GLU A 164 42.38 -8.07 -14.22
CA GLU A 164 43.71 -7.84 -14.79
C GLU A 164 44.43 -6.73 -14.01
N ASP A 165 43.73 -5.65 -13.67
CA ASP A 165 44.30 -4.55 -12.90
C ASP A 165 44.79 -5.01 -11.53
N PHE A 166 44.01 -5.85 -10.83
CA PHE A 166 44.40 -6.39 -9.51
C PHE A 166 45.54 -7.41 -9.64
N ASN A 167 45.52 -8.27 -10.64
CA ASN A 167 46.57 -9.24 -10.91
C ASN A 167 47.91 -8.56 -11.20
N ASP A 168 47.91 -7.42 -11.84
CA ASP A 168 49.12 -6.68 -12.25
C ASP A 168 49.69 -5.76 -11.17
N ILE A 169 49.07 -5.63 -9.98
CA ILE A 169 49.58 -4.84 -8.87
C ILE A 169 50.94 -5.41 -8.42
N ILE A 170 51.95 -4.56 -8.39
CA ILE A 170 53.30 -4.92 -7.93
C ILE A 170 53.33 -4.81 -6.41
N ILE A 171 53.62 -5.93 -5.74
CA ILE A 171 53.76 -6.02 -4.28
C ILE A 171 55.20 -5.66 -3.85
N LEU A 172 56.19 -6.24 -4.53
CA LEU A 172 57.61 -6.06 -4.22
C LEU A 172 58.44 -5.95 -5.49
N GLN A 173 59.42 -5.08 -5.47
CA GLN A 173 60.44 -5.01 -6.52
C GLN A 173 61.78 -5.51 -5.95
N THR A 174 62.31 -6.54 -6.57
CA THR A 174 63.60 -7.13 -6.12
C THR A 174 64.78 -6.28 -6.58
N PRO A 175 65.94 -6.33 -5.86
CA PRO A 175 67.12 -5.56 -6.23
C PRO A 175 67.63 -5.84 -7.64
N ASP A 176 67.34 -7.04 -8.17
CA ASP A 176 67.73 -7.50 -9.51
C ASP A 176 66.79 -7.03 -10.62
N GLY A 177 65.82 -6.17 -10.27
CA GLY A 177 64.84 -5.63 -11.21
C GLY A 177 63.61 -6.53 -11.43
N GLY A 178 63.50 -7.66 -10.72
CA GLY A 178 62.32 -8.51 -10.75
C GLY A 178 61.13 -7.84 -10.04
N LYS A 179 59.90 -8.14 -10.51
CA LYS A 179 58.66 -7.62 -9.94
C LYS A 179 57.82 -8.80 -9.48
N ILE A 180 57.41 -8.80 -8.21
CA ILE A 180 56.45 -9.76 -7.68
C ILE A 180 55.08 -9.10 -7.72
N LYS A 181 54.15 -9.68 -8.44
CA LYS A 181 52.79 -9.20 -8.61
C LYS A 181 51.83 -9.93 -7.69
N VAL A 182 50.60 -9.41 -7.56
CA VAL A 182 49.50 -10.08 -6.84
C VAL A 182 49.25 -11.47 -7.43
N SER A 183 49.27 -11.63 -8.75
CA SER A 183 49.10 -12.92 -9.44
C SER A 183 50.18 -13.98 -9.07
N ASP A 184 51.34 -13.59 -8.52
CA ASP A 184 52.38 -14.53 -8.10
C ASP A 184 52.12 -15.11 -6.70
N VAL A 185 51.30 -14.45 -5.87
CA VAL A 185 51.08 -14.82 -4.47
C VAL A 185 49.60 -14.99 -4.10
N ALA A 186 48.69 -14.66 -5.00
CA ALA A 186 47.25 -14.72 -4.78
C ALA A 186 46.51 -15.15 -6.02
N THR A 187 45.28 -15.67 -5.83
CA THR A 187 44.28 -15.85 -6.86
C THR A 187 43.27 -14.73 -6.73
N VAL A 188 43.05 -13.97 -7.81
CA VAL A 188 42.04 -12.93 -7.85
C VAL A 188 40.76 -13.51 -8.44
N VAL A 189 39.68 -13.45 -7.68
CA VAL A 189 38.36 -14.00 -8.06
C VAL A 189 37.35 -12.86 -8.16
N ASP A 190 36.73 -12.70 -9.31
CA ASP A 190 35.60 -11.80 -9.54
C ASP A 190 34.31 -12.58 -9.23
N GLY A 191 33.77 -12.36 -8.07
CA GLY A 191 32.65 -13.12 -7.53
C GLY A 191 31.61 -12.23 -6.84
N PHE A 192 31.00 -12.79 -5.83
CA PHE A 192 30.01 -12.12 -5.00
C PHE A 192 30.41 -12.28 -3.54
N GLU A 193 29.98 -11.32 -2.74
CA GLU A 193 30.05 -11.35 -1.28
C GLU A 193 29.58 -12.73 -0.75
N ASP A 194 30.37 -13.34 0.14
CA ASP A 194 30.03 -14.62 0.75
C ASP A 194 28.93 -14.42 1.80
N LYS A 195 27.72 -14.80 1.41
CA LYS A 195 26.53 -14.79 2.27
C LYS A 195 25.90 -16.17 2.27
N ASP A 196 25.50 -16.60 3.45
CA ASP A 196 24.80 -17.88 3.68
C ASP A 196 23.36 -17.92 3.07
N THR A 197 22.98 -16.91 2.27
CA THR A 197 21.67 -16.83 1.64
C THR A 197 21.75 -17.15 0.15
N TYR A 198 21.01 -18.17 -0.27
CA TYR A 198 20.87 -18.57 -1.65
C TYR A 198 19.39 -18.66 -2.03
N ASP A 199 18.98 -17.86 -3.01
CA ASP A 199 17.62 -17.90 -3.54
C ASP A 199 17.56 -18.83 -4.76
N ALA A 200 16.65 -19.79 -4.72
CA ALA A 200 16.47 -20.76 -5.80
C ALA A 200 15.00 -21.00 -6.11
N LEU A 201 14.72 -21.19 -7.39
CA LEU A 201 13.44 -21.71 -7.86
C LEU A 201 13.54 -23.23 -7.92
N ILE A 202 12.71 -23.91 -7.14
CA ILE A 202 12.66 -25.37 -7.12
C ILE A 202 11.43 -25.84 -7.89
N ASN A 203 11.64 -26.62 -8.94
CA ASN A 203 10.55 -27.34 -9.60
C ASN A 203 10.17 -28.55 -8.76
N VAL A 204 8.95 -28.55 -8.21
CA VAL A 204 8.48 -29.58 -7.29
C VAL A 204 8.38 -30.96 -7.95
N GLU A 205 8.08 -31.03 -9.24
CA GLU A 205 7.91 -32.30 -9.96
C GLU A 205 9.26 -32.93 -10.34
N SER A 206 10.21 -32.14 -10.81
CA SER A 206 11.53 -32.63 -11.26
C SER A 206 12.59 -32.59 -10.16
N GLY A 207 12.38 -31.86 -9.08
CA GLY A 207 13.37 -31.59 -8.03
C GLY A 207 14.53 -30.67 -8.50
N GLN A 208 14.43 -30.12 -9.70
CA GLN A 208 15.47 -29.23 -10.24
C GLN A 208 15.45 -27.89 -9.52
N SER A 209 16.63 -27.45 -9.08
CA SER A 209 16.84 -26.14 -8.45
C SER A 209 17.57 -25.22 -9.42
N LEU A 210 17.02 -24.07 -9.71
CA LEU A 210 17.61 -23.04 -10.56
C LEU A 210 17.91 -21.78 -9.75
N PRO A 211 19.03 -21.07 -9.97
CA PRO A 211 19.29 -19.79 -9.37
C PRO A 211 18.15 -18.80 -9.64
N LEU A 212 17.76 -18.02 -8.63
CA LEU A 212 16.65 -17.09 -8.67
C LEU A 212 17.10 -15.67 -8.30
N LYS A 213 16.60 -14.68 -9.03
CA LYS A 213 16.55 -13.26 -8.62
C LYS A 213 15.11 -12.79 -8.69
N GLY A 214 14.68 -12.04 -7.68
CA GLY A 214 13.34 -11.47 -7.67
C GLY A 214 13.36 -9.99 -8.07
N LEU A 215 12.44 -9.58 -8.96
CA LEU A 215 12.14 -8.16 -9.18
C LEU A 215 10.87 -7.83 -8.40
N LEU A 216 10.99 -7.00 -7.38
CA LEU A 216 9.89 -6.60 -6.51
C LEU A 216 9.41 -5.21 -6.91
N VAL A 217 8.18 -5.13 -7.42
CA VAL A 217 7.50 -3.85 -7.64
C VAL A 217 6.92 -3.41 -6.31
N MET A 218 7.43 -2.30 -5.78
CA MET A 218 7.07 -1.80 -4.46
C MET A 218 5.87 -0.85 -4.54
N SER A 219 5.11 -0.77 -3.44
CA SER A 219 4.01 0.19 -3.33
C SER A 219 4.55 1.60 -3.11
N SER A 220 3.90 2.59 -3.70
CA SER A 220 4.06 4.01 -3.36
C SER A 220 2.74 4.61 -2.86
N SER A 221 2.80 5.77 -2.22
CA SER A 221 1.64 6.41 -1.58
C SER A 221 0.48 6.73 -2.55
N ASN A 222 0.77 6.96 -3.84
CA ASN A 222 -0.22 7.34 -4.86
C ASN A 222 -0.45 6.26 -5.93
N MET A 223 0.02 5.05 -5.72
CA MET A 223 0.01 3.98 -6.70
C MET A 223 -1.40 3.42 -6.96
N ASN A 224 -1.70 3.17 -8.23
CA ASN A 224 -2.89 2.42 -8.63
C ASN A 224 -2.53 0.96 -8.91
N VAL A 225 -2.65 0.09 -7.90
CA VAL A 225 -2.26 -1.33 -7.94
C VAL A 225 -2.78 -2.07 -9.18
N VAL A 226 -4.01 -1.77 -9.64
CA VAL A 226 -4.62 -2.43 -10.80
C VAL A 226 -3.97 -1.99 -12.11
N LYS A 227 -3.69 -0.69 -12.24
CA LYS A 227 -3.01 -0.17 -13.45
C LYS A 227 -1.56 -0.62 -13.49
N THR A 228 -0.87 -0.59 -12.34
CA THR A 228 0.49 -1.11 -12.22
C THR A 228 0.56 -2.57 -12.64
N SER A 229 -0.32 -3.42 -12.09
CA SER A 229 -0.38 -4.84 -12.47
C SER A 229 -0.58 -5.03 -13.97
N ARG A 230 -1.47 -4.26 -14.60
CA ARG A 230 -1.65 -4.34 -16.06
C ARG A 230 -0.38 -3.97 -16.81
N SER A 231 0.25 -2.83 -16.48
CA SER A 231 1.47 -2.36 -17.13
C SER A 231 2.61 -3.37 -16.99
N VAL A 232 2.79 -3.94 -15.79
CA VAL A 232 3.83 -4.95 -15.52
C VAL A 232 3.57 -6.25 -16.29
N ASN A 233 2.33 -6.72 -16.37
CA ASN A 233 2.00 -7.94 -17.13
C ASN A 233 2.23 -7.74 -18.63
N GLU A 234 1.81 -6.62 -19.22
CA GLU A 234 2.07 -6.27 -20.61
C GLU A 234 3.58 -6.20 -20.88
N TRP A 235 4.36 -5.65 -19.95
CA TRP A 235 5.82 -5.63 -20.05
C TRP A 235 6.42 -7.04 -19.98
N ILE A 236 6.00 -7.91 -19.05
CA ILE A 236 6.47 -9.30 -18.96
C ILE A 236 6.22 -10.03 -20.28
N GLU A 237 5.02 -9.92 -20.86
CA GLU A 237 4.68 -10.53 -22.14
C GLU A 237 5.61 -10.05 -23.27
N SER A 238 5.92 -8.76 -23.30
CA SER A 238 6.82 -8.18 -24.30
C SER A 238 8.26 -8.67 -24.19
N LYS A 239 8.68 -9.13 -23.00
CA LYS A 239 10.06 -9.58 -22.73
C LYS A 239 10.31 -11.06 -22.98
N GLN A 240 9.28 -11.90 -22.97
CA GLN A 240 9.43 -13.36 -23.10
C GLN A 240 10.24 -13.84 -24.33
N GLY A 241 10.27 -13.03 -25.39
CA GLY A 241 11.07 -13.35 -26.60
C GLY A 241 12.47 -12.73 -26.65
N ASN A 242 12.83 -11.87 -25.69
CA ASN A 242 14.05 -11.05 -25.73
C ASN A 242 14.99 -11.27 -24.54
N LEU A 243 14.83 -12.38 -23.83
CA LEU A 243 15.71 -12.74 -22.72
C LEU A 243 16.96 -13.48 -23.22
N PRO A 244 18.08 -13.43 -22.47
CA PRO A 244 19.23 -14.27 -22.75
C PRO A 244 18.85 -15.76 -22.76
N GLU A 245 19.54 -16.55 -23.58
CA GLU A 245 19.31 -17.99 -23.66
C GLU A 245 19.48 -18.67 -22.30
N GLY A 246 18.54 -19.52 -21.92
CA GLY A 246 18.53 -20.19 -20.63
C GLY A 246 17.95 -19.39 -19.47
N VAL A 247 17.52 -18.13 -19.69
CA VAL A 247 16.86 -17.29 -18.66
C VAL A 247 15.37 -17.25 -18.89
N SER A 248 14.59 -17.40 -17.82
CA SER A 248 13.14 -17.29 -17.82
C SER A 248 12.66 -16.19 -16.89
N LEU A 249 11.59 -15.51 -17.30
CA LEU A 249 10.91 -14.46 -16.53
C LEU A 249 9.45 -14.87 -16.32
N GLN A 250 9.00 -14.91 -15.08
CA GLN A 250 7.63 -15.29 -14.77
C GLN A 250 7.08 -14.50 -13.58
N LEU A 251 5.81 -14.21 -13.65
CA LEU A 251 5.11 -13.59 -12.52
C LEU A 251 5.02 -14.60 -11.38
N TRP A 252 5.50 -14.22 -10.18
CA TRP A 252 5.47 -15.05 -8.98
C TRP A 252 4.27 -14.72 -8.09
N THR A 253 4.07 -13.43 -7.80
CA THR A 253 2.92 -12.95 -7.02
C THR A 253 2.37 -11.65 -7.60
N ASP A 254 1.05 -11.51 -7.59
CA ASP A 254 0.33 -10.28 -7.93
C ASP A 254 -0.71 -9.99 -6.86
N GLN A 255 -0.43 -9.01 -6.01
CA GLN A 255 -1.35 -8.57 -4.96
C GLN A 255 -2.60 -7.87 -5.53
N SER A 256 -2.56 -7.43 -6.80
CA SER A 256 -3.72 -6.83 -7.44
C SER A 256 -4.88 -7.83 -7.58
N GLU A 257 -4.58 -9.11 -7.73
CA GLU A 257 -5.61 -10.16 -7.80
C GLU A 257 -6.34 -10.34 -6.46
N LEU A 258 -5.61 -10.27 -5.35
CA LEU A 258 -6.22 -10.24 -4.01
C LEU A 258 -7.09 -9.00 -3.83
N TYR A 259 -6.59 -7.83 -4.26
CA TYR A 259 -7.34 -6.58 -4.22
C TYR A 259 -8.63 -6.67 -5.06
N LYS A 260 -8.53 -7.11 -6.31
CA LYS A 260 -9.68 -7.30 -7.22
C LYS A 260 -10.69 -8.31 -6.64
N GLY A 261 -10.18 -9.43 -6.10
CA GLY A 261 -11.01 -10.45 -5.48
C GLY A 261 -11.81 -9.90 -4.29
N ARG A 262 -11.15 -9.14 -3.41
CA ARG A 262 -11.80 -8.51 -2.26
C ARG A 262 -12.77 -7.40 -2.67
N MET A 263 -12.40 -6.57 -3.66
CA MET A 263 -13.28 -5.56 -4.23
C MET A 263 -14.57 -6.21 -4.78
N ASN A 264 -14.43 -7.24 -5.60
CA ASN A 264 -15.56 -7.95 -6.18
C ASN A 264 -16.46 -8.59 -5.11
N LEU A 265 -15.85 -9.16 -4.04
CA LEU A 265 -16.61 -9.73 -2.93
C LEU A 265 -17.43 -8.66 -2.21
N ILE A 266 -16.84 -7.52 -1.89
CA ILE A 266 -17.51 -6.42 -1.19
C ILE A 266 -18.63 -5.83 -2.08
N VAL A 267 -18.34 -5.61 -3.35
CA VAL A 267 -19.34 -5.11 -4.32
C VAL A 267 -20.51 -6.08 -4.46
N ARG A 268 -20.25 -7.40 -4.56
CA ARG A 268 -21.32 -8.41 -4.57
C ARG A 268 -22.11 -8.44 -3.27
N ALA A 269 -21.44 -8.31 -2.12
CA ALA A 269 -22.10 -8.27 -0.82
C ALA A 269 -22.98 -7.01 -0.70
N ALA A 270 -22.51 -5.85 -1.17
CA ALA A 270 -23.28 -4.61 -1.19
C ALA A 270 -24.52 -4.73 -2.07
N TYR A 271 -24.39 -5.22 -3.30
CA TYR A 271 -25.53 -5.47 -4.18
C TYR A 271 -26.49 -6.53 -3.63
N GLY A 272 -25.95 -7.63 -3.10
CA GLY A 272 -26.75 -8.70 -2.48
C GLY A 272 -27.53 -8.20 -1.27
N GLY A 273 -26.88 -7.40 -0.40
CA GLY A 273 -27.52 -6.75 0.74
C GLY A 273 -28.61 -5.78 0.30
N LEU A 274 -28.32 -4.92 -0.65
CA LEU A 274 -29.31 -3.96 -1.19
C LEU A 274 -30.53 -4.68 -1.83
N ILE A 275 -30.31 -5.74 -2.60
CA ILE A 275 -31.38 -6.56 -3.19
C ILE A 275 -32.21 -7.23 -2.10
N LEU A 276 -31.57 -7.80 -1.07
CA LEU A 276 -32.28 -8.43 0.05
C LEU A 276 -33.14 -7.41 0.80
N VAL A 277 -32.58 -6.24 1.11
CA VAL A 277 -33.32 -5.12 1.72
C VAL A 277 -34.50 -4.72 0.84
N PHE A 278 -34.27 -4.54 -0.46
CA PHE A 278 -35.34 -4.20 -1.40
C PHE A 278 -36.47 -5.25 -1.41
N ILE A 279 -36.12 -6.54 -1.39
CA ILE A 279 -37.10 -7.62 -1.32
C ILE A 279 -37.90 -7.55 -0.02
N ILE A 280 -37.24 -7.35 1.13
CA ILE A 280 -37.89 -7.21 2.42
C ILE A 280 -38.81 -5.99 2.42
N LEU A 281 -38.33 -4.83 1.95
CA LEU A 281 -39.16 -3.62 1.84
C LEU A 281 -40.39 -3.83 0.95
N MET A 282 -40.20 -4.55 -0.16
CA MET A 282 -41.32 -4.92 -1.08
C MET A 282 -42.38 -5.83 -0.43
N LEU A 283 -42.02 -6.58 0.63
CA LEU A 283 -42.99 -7.41 1.35
C LEU A 283 -43.86 -6.60 2.33
N PHE A 284 -43.32 -5.51 2.88
CA PHE A 284 -44.00 -4.71 3.90
C PHE A 284 -44.54 -3.35 3.40
N LEU A 285 -43.79 -2.69 2.51
CA LEU A 285 -44.10 -1.39 1.99
C LEU A 285 -44.66 -1.43 0.56
N ARG A 286 -45.38 -0.38 0.15
CA ARG A 286 -45.76 -0.23 -1.26
C ARG A 286 -44.53 -0.30 -2.15
N PRO A 287 -44.58 -0.96 -3.31
CA PRO A 287 -43.45 -1.06 -4.23
C PRO A 287 -42.80 0.27 -4.58
N ALA A 288 -43.59 1.33 -4.74
CA ALA A 288 -43.06 2.66 -5.01
C ALA A 288 -42.23 3.23 -3.85
N VAL A 289 -42.64 3.00 -2.59
CA VAL A 289 -41.90 3.42 -1.41
C VAL A 289 -40.60 2.60 -1.32
N ALA A 290 -40.69 1.28 -1.48
CA ALA A 290 -39.50 0.40 -1.45
C ALA A 290 -38.45 0.79 -2.51
N ILE A 291 -38.89 1.13 -3.74
CA ILE A 291 -38.00 1.60 -4.82
C ILE A 291 -37.31 2.91 -4.42
N TRP A 292 -38.08 3.91 -3.94
CA TRP A 292 -37.49 5.20 -3.57
C TRP A 292 -36.55 5.11 -2.38
N CYS A 293 -36.89 4.33 -1.35
CA CYS A 293 -35.95 4.05 -0.24
C CYS A 293 -34.66 3.38 -0.73
N SER A 294 -34.74 2.42 -1.63
CA SER A 294 -33.56 1.74 -2.18
C SER A 294 -32.70 2.67 -3.06
N ILE A 295 -33.31 3.56 -3.83
CA ILE A 295 -32.61 4.60 -4.59
C ILE A 295 -31.92 5.58 -3.62
N GLY A 296 -32.63 5.97 -2.54
CA GLY A 296 -32.12 6.86 -1.51
C GLY A 296 -30.84 6.35 -0.84
N ILE A 297 -30.77 5.07 -0.56
CA ILE A 297 -29.54 4.42 -0.08
C ILE A 297 -28.40 4.65 -1.07
N GLY A 298 -28.62 4.41 -2.36
CA GLY A 298 -27.64 4.65 -3.41
C GLY A 298 -27.18 6.11 -3.51
N THR A 299 -28.10 7.07 -3.32
CA THR A 299 -27.77 8.50 -3.33
C THR A 299 -26.96 8.91 -2.11
N ALA A 300 -27.28 8.41 -0.91
CA ALA A 300 -26.50 8.65 0.30
C ALA A 300 -25.05 8.14 0.16
N PHE A 301 -24.87 6.95 -0.41
CA PHE A 301 -23.54 6.43 -0.72
C PHE A 301 -22.78 7.29 -1.71
N THR A 302 -23.39 7.62 -2.85
CA THR A 302 -22.76 8.44 -3.89
C THR A 302 -22.39 9.81 -3.34
N GLY A 303 -23.27 10.41 -2.53
CA GLY A 303 -23.03 11.68 -1.86
C GLY A 303 -21.80 11.62 -0.92
N SER A 304 -21.68 10.55 -0.15
CA SER A 304 -20.52 10.39 0.74
C SER A 304 -19.20 10.22 -0.02
N LEU A 305 -19.19 9.52 -1.16
CA LEU A 305 -18.00 9.32 -1.99
C LEU A 305 -17.41 10.64 -2.53
N ILE A 306 -18.24 11.66 -2.75
CA ILE A 306 -17.79 12.96 -3.28
C ILE A 306 -16.80 13.65 -2.34
N PHE A 307 -16.94 13.46 -1.03
CA PHE A 307 -16.13 14.15 -0.03
C PHE A 307 -14.85 13.42 0.35
N LEU A 308 -14.73 12.12 0.07
CA LEU A 308 -13.57 11.31 0.45
C LEU A 308 -12.24 11.80 -0.15
N PRO A 309 -12.15 12.17 -1.45
CA PRO A 309 -10.90 12.68 -2.00
C PRO A 309 -10.41 13.96 -1.32
N GLY A 310 -11.33 14.86 -0.93
CA GLY A 310 -11.00 16.10 -0.21
C GLY A 310 -10.42 15.85 1.19
N MET A 311 -10.67 14.69 1.77
CA MET A 311 -10.13 14.27 3.07
C MET A 311 -8.90 13.36 2.93
N GLY A 312 -8.37 13.17 1.71
CA GLY A 312 -7.25 12.27 1.46
C GLY A 312 -7.58 10.78 1.63
N ILE A 313 -8.87 10.40 1.61
CA ILE A 313 -9.29 9.02 1.82
C ILE A 313 -9.40 8.33 0.45
N SER A 314 -8.58 7.30 0.24
CA SER A 314 -8.64 6.47 -0.95
C SER A 314 -9.66 5.32 -0.80
N LEU A 315 -10.20 4.88 -1.94
CA LEU A 315 -10.99 3.66 -2.00
C LEU A 315 -10.05 2.45 -1.90
N ASN A 316 -10.01 1.84 -0.72
CA ASN A 316 -9.26 0.64 -0.41
C ASN A 316 -10.16 -0.41 0.26
N VAL A 317 -9.61 -1.57 0.58
CA VAL A 317 -10.38 -2.67 1.21
C VAL A 317 -11.05 -2.23 2.52
N ILE A 318 -10.39 -1.37 3.30
CA ILE A 318 -10.90 -0.89 4.60
C ILE A 318 -12.03 0.11 4.38
N SER A 319 -11.86 1.05 3.46
CA SER A 319 -12.91 2.02 3.12
C SER A 319 -14.18 1.34 2.58
N LEU A 320 -14.00 0.31 1.74
CA LEU A 320 -15.12 -0.48 1.23
C LEU A 320 -15.82 -1.30 2.32
N PHE A 321 -15.05 -1.85 3.27
CA PHE A 321 -15.62 -2.49 4.44
C PHE A 321 -16.45 -1.52 5.30
N ALA A 322 -15.98 -0.29 5.46
CA ALA A 322 -16.75 0.75 6.16
C ALA A 322 -18.09 1.05 5.46
N PHE A 323 -18.08 1.11 4.12
CA PHE A 323 -19.32 1.24 3.35
C PHE A 323 -20.26 0.05 3.57
N LEU A 324 -19.74 -1.17 3.59
CA LEU A 324 -20.55 -2.36 3.84
C LEU A 324 -21.18 -2.34 5.25
N LEU A 325 -20.42 -1.88 6.25
CA LEU A 325 -20.89 -1.74 7.62
C LEU A 325 -22.02 -0.70 7.74
N VAL A 326 -21.86 0.44 7.07
CA VAL A 326 -22.81 1.55 7.20
C VAL A 326 -24.10 1.33 6.40
N ILE A 327 -24.11 0.43 5.42
CA ILE A 327 -25.30 0.08 4.61
C ILE A 327 -26.50 -0.26 5.49
N GLY A 328 -26.29 -1.12 6.52
CA GLY A 328 -27.36 -1.54 7.40
C GLY A 328 -27.94 -0.37 8.19
N ILE A 329 -27.10 0.57 8.62
CA ILE A 329 -27.50 1.73 9.41
C ILE A 329 -28.33 2.74 8.57
N ILE A 330 -27.85 3.02 7.36
CA ILE A 330 -28.54 3.95 6.42
C ILE A 330 -29.92 3.45 6.03
N VAL A 331 -30.04 2.13 5.83
CA VAL A 331 -31.32 1.51 5.46
C VAL A 331 -32.39 1.78 6.50
N ASP A 332 -32.08 1.68 7.77
CA ASP A 332 -33.05 1.82 8.86
C ASP A 332 -33.67 3.22 8.87
N ASP A 333 -32.91 4.27 8.61
CA ASP A 333 -33.39 5.65 8.58
C ASP A 333 -34.41 5.86 7.45
N ALA A 334 -34.07 5.44 6.24
CA ALA A 334 -34.92 5.57 5.07
C ALA A 334 -36.22 4.74 5.20
N VAL A 335 -36.12 3.56 5.83
CA VAL A 335 -37.30 2.70 6.08
C VAL A 335 -38.27 3.35 7.04
N ILE A 336 -37.81 3.85 8.18
CA ILE A 336 -38.67 4.47 9.21
C ILE A 336 -39.41 5.67 8.63
N VAL A 337 -38.71 6.54 7.88
CA VAL A 337 -39.34 7.70 7.25
C VAL A 337 -40.31 7.29 6.16
N GLY A 338 -39.92 6.36 5.27
CA GLY A 338 -40.74 5.85 4.20
C GLY A 338 -42.03 5.15 4.69
N GLU A 339 -41.89 4.34 5.77
CA GLU A 339 -43.07 3.69 6.40
C GLU A 339 -44.04 4.70 6.99
N ASN A 340 -43.58 5.70 7.70
CA ASN A 340 -44.46 6.72 8.28
C ASN A 340 -45.14 7.58 7.24
N ILE A 341 -44.44 7.94 6.15
CA ILE A 341 -45.10 8.61 5.01
C ILE A 341 -46.19 7.70 4.41
N HIS A 342 -45.89 6.40 4.29
CA HIS A 342 -46.89 5.43 3.78
C HIS A 342 -48.10 5.33 4.71
N LEU A 343 -47.90 5.29 6.03
CA LEU A 343 -48.99 5.27 7.01
C LEU A 343 -49.89 6.52 6.90
N GLU A 344 -49.33 7.71 6.66
CA GLU A 344 -50.11 8.92 6.47
C GLU A 344 -50.96 8.86 5.15
N TYR A 345 -50.45 8.23 4.10
CA TYR A 345 -51.24 7.93 2.92
C TYR A 345 -52.38 6.96 3.21
N GLU A 346 -52.20 5.95 4.04
CA GLU A 346 -53.27 5.03 4.45
C GLU A 346 -54.34 5.71 5.34
N ARG A 347 -53.93 6.72 6.10
CA ARG A 347 -54.82 7.56 6.92
C ARG A 347 -55.64 8.56 6.10
N GLY A 348 -55.45 8.58 4.75
CA GLY A 348 -56.20 9.39 3.80
C GLY A 348 -55.57 10.74 3.46
N ARG A 349 -54.38 11.08 4.00
CA ARG A 349 -53.60 12.23 3.52
C ARG A 349 -53.02 11.96 2.17
N THR A 350 -52.79 13.00 1.38
CA THR A 350 -52.24 12.84 0.02
C THR A 350 -51.17 13.89 -0.30
N GLY A 351 -50.33 13.61 -1.28
CA GLY A 351 -49.35 14.54 -1.81
C GLY A 351 -48.32 15.00 -0.78
N THR A 352 -48.00 16.28 -0.83
CA THR A 352 -46.97 16.89 0.06
C THR A 352 -47.41 16.88 1.51
N ASP A 353 -48.71 16.94 1.82
CA ASP A 353 -49.18 16.90 3.22
C ASP A 353 -48.86 15.56 3.89
N ALA A 354 -49.10 14.44 3.19
CA ALA A 354 -48.74 13.11 3.69
C ALA A 354 -47.23 12.96 3.88
N ALA A 355 -46.42 13.42 2.91
CA ALA A 355 -44.98 13.32 2.94
C ALA A 355 -44.35 14.14 4.07
N ILE A 356 -44.79 15.41 4.23
CA ILE A 356 -44.29 16.30 5.28
C ILE A 356 -44.69 15.77 6.69
N THR A 357 -45.97 15.42 6.84
CA THR A 357 -46.48 14.95 8.14
C THR A 357 -45.81 13.63 8.54
N GLY A 358 -45.71 12.67 7.63
CA GLY A 358 -45.04 11.39 7.90
C GLY A 358 -43.57 11.54 8.28
N ALA A 359 -42.81 12.35 7.52
CA ALA A 359 -41.42 12.62 7.84
C ALA A 359 -41.23 13.38 9.17
N TYR A 360 -42.12 14.38 9.44
CA TYR A 360 -42.04 15.17 10.66
C TYR A 360 -42.30 14.34 11.92
N LEU A 361 -43.26 13.43 11.91
CA LEU A 361 -43.59 12.57 13.04
C LEU A 361 -42.39 11.75 13.57
N VAL A 362 -41.53 11.32 12.68
CA VAL A 362 -40.35 10.52 13.03
C VAL A 362 -39.03 11.29 12.99
N SER A 363 -39.06 12.57 12.66
CA SER A 363 -37.85 13.39 12.50
C SER A 363 -36.99 13.42 13.76
N LYS A 364 -37.59 13.61 14.95
CA LYS A 364 -36.85 13.66 16.22
C LYS A 364 -36.13 12.32 16.53
N PRO A 365 -36.83 11.16 16.60
CA PRO A 365 -36.19 9.90 16.92
C PRO A 365 -35.12 9.51 15.89
N VAL A 366 -35.37 9.68 14.59
CA VAL A 366 -34.39 9.36 13.53
C VAL A 366 -33.18 10.28 13.65
N PHE A 367 -33.38 11.60 13.77
CA PHE A 367 -32.29 12.57 13.92
C PHE A 367 -31.40 12.24 15.12
N PHE A 368 -31.98 12.00 16.29
CA PHE A 368 -31.20 11.71 17.49
C PHE A 368 -30.51 10.33 17.39
N ALA A 369 -31.12 9.33 16.80
CA ALA A 369 -30.49 8.02 16.58
C ALA A 369 -29.23 8.14 15.70
N VAL A 370 -29.33 8.84 14.58
CA VAL A 370 -28.21 9.06 13.66
C VAL A 370 -27.10 9.88 14.33
N ILE A 371 -27.46 11.00 14.98
CA ILE A 371 -26.47 11.85 15.68
C ILE A 371 -25.76 11.07 16.79
N THR A 372 -26.48 10.24 17.55
CA THR A 372 -25.87 9.40 18.59
C THR A 372 -24.87 8.41 17.98
N THR A 373 -25.23 7.81 16.84
CA THR A 373 -24.31 6.93 16.10
C THR A 373 -23.09 7.71 15.59
N MET A 374 -23.29 8.90 15.02
CA MET A 374 -22.18 9.75 14.58
C MET A 374 -21.23 10.10 15.73
N ILE A 375 -21.77 10.50 16.90
CA ILE A 375 -20.99 10.83 18.09
C ILE A 375 -20.14 9.63 18.55
N ALA A 376 -20.64 8.40 18.43
CA ALA A 376 -19.87 7.19 18.79
C ALA A 376 -18.61 6.99 17.91
N PHE A 377 -18.59 7.54 16.69
CA PHE A 377 -17.43 7.46 15.79
C PHE A 377 -16.45 8.65 15.93
N VAL A 378 -16.86 9.77 16.56
CA VAL A 378 -16.00 10.96 16.74
C VAL A 378 -14.73 10.68 17.56
N PRO A 379 -14.75 9.92 18.69
CA PRO A 379 -13.55 9.65 19.47
C PRO A 379 -12.40 9.05 18.66
N TRP A 380 -12.70 8.24 17.66
CA TRP A 380 -11.70 7.63 16.79
C TRP A 380 -10.93 8.65 15.93
N LEU A 381 -11.52 9.81 15.66
CA LEU A 381 -10.86 10.90 14.94
C LEU A 381 -9.81 11.63 15.78
N LEU A 382 -9.94 11.56 17.12
CA LEU A 382 -9.08 12.26 18.08
C LEU A 382 -7.83 11.46 18.45
N LEU A 383 -7.75 10.19 18.05
CA LEU A 383 -6.59 9.35 18.32
C LEU A 383 -5.46 9.67 17.34
N ASP A 384 -4.21 9.68 17.84
CA ASP A 384 -3.03 9.91 17.03
C ASP A 384 -2.20 8.64 16.84
N GLY A 385 -1.51 8.55 15.70
CA GLY A 385 -0.63 7.46 15.34
C GLY A 385 -0.97 6.82 13.99
N TRP A 386 0.04 6.27 13.32
CA TRP A 386 -0.11 5.65 12.00
C TRP A 386 -1.08 4.46 11.99
N GLN A 387 -1.11 3.68 13.08
CA GLN A 387 -2.01 2.53 13.22
C GLN A 387 -3.50 2.93 13.30
N VAL A 388 -3.78 4.15 13.75
CA VAL A 388 -5.14 4.66 13.92
C VAL A 388 -5.69 5.23 12.61
N GLN A 389 -4.84 5.51 11.63
CA GLN A 389 -5.26 6.08 10.34
C GLN A 389 -6.35 5.22 9.65
N PHE A 390 -6.27 3.89 9.78
CA PHE A 390 -7.29 2.99 9.24
C PHE A 390 -8.65 3.20 9.90
N VAL A 391 -8.67 3.40 11.21
CA VAL A 391 -9.91 3.62 11.97
C VAL A 391 -10.48 5.01 11.70
N LYS A 392 -9.63 6.04 11.54
CA LYS A 392 -10.04 7.38 11.10
C LYS A 392 -10.76 7.32 9.75
N ASN A 393 -10.24 6.58 8.79
CA ASN A 393 -10.87 6.43 7.47
C ASN A 393 -12.26 5.81 7.57
N ILE A 394 -12.44 4.76 8.41
CA ILE A 394 -13.76 4.18 8.67
C ILE A 394 -14.71 5.24 9.28
N SER A 395 -14.24 6.00 10.28
CA SER A 395 -15.04 7.01 10.94
C SER A 395 -15.50 8.12 10.00
N TYR A 396 -14.61 8.65 9.15
CA TYR A 396 -15.00 9.65 8.15
C TYR A 396 -16.07 9.13 7.19
N ILE A 397 -15.90 7.90 6.69
CA ILE A 397 -16.87 7.29 5.77
C ILE A 397 -18.24 7.16 6.44
N VAL A 398 -18.28 6.64 7.68
CA VAL A 398 -19.52 6.49 8.43
C VAL A 398 -20.18 7.86 8.66
N LEU A 399 -19.41 8.86 9.11
CA LEU A 399 -19.93 10.20 9.36
C LEU A 399 -20.52 10.85 8.11
N PHE A 400 -19.82 10.82 6.98
CA PHE A 400 -20.34 11.38 5.73
C PHE A 400 -21.55 10.61 5.23
N ALA A 401 -21.51 9.27 5.27
CA ALA A 401 -22.62 8.45 4.81
C ALA A 401 -23.88 8.69 5.65
N LEU A 402 -23.78 8.80 6.97
CA LEU A 402 -24.88 9.13 7.86
C LEU A 402 -25.39 10.57 7.70
N ALA A 403 -24.49 11.53 7.46
CA ALA A 403 -24.90 12.90 7.17
C ALA A 403 -25.75 12.98 5.87
N PHE A 404 -25.32 12.27 4.82
CA PHE A 404 -26.08 12.17 3.58
C PHE A 404 -27.37 11.36 3.76
N SER A 405 -27.38 10.33 4.61
CA SER A 405 -28.59 9.58 4.97
C SER A 405 -29.65 10.51 5.58
N LEU A 406 -29.27 11.41 6.48
CA LEU A 406 -30.20 12.40 7.04
C LEU A 406 -30.75 13.35 5.97
N ILE A 407 -29.90 13.85 5.07
CA ILE A 407 -30.35 14.72 3.97
C ILE A 407 -31.31 13.95 3.07
N GLU A 408 -31.00 12.71 2.75
CA GLU A 408 -31.86 11.84 1.94
C GLU A 408 -33.22 11.60 2.63
N ALA A 409 -33.17 11.13 3.87
CA ALA A 409 -34.38 10.74 4.62
C ALA A 409 -35.35 11.89 4.85
N PHE A 410 -34.85 13.13 5.10
CA PHE A 410 -35.70 14.25 5.44
C PHE A 410 -36.05 15.19 4.29
N PHE A 411 -35.26 15.23 3.23
CA PHE A 411 -35.47 16.16 2.12
C PHE A 411 -35.73 15.43 0.80
N ILE A 412 -34.92 14.46 0.43
CA ILE A 412 -34.99 13.83 -0.89
C ILE A 412 -36.13 12.81 -0.93
N LEU A 413 -36.15 11.88 0.02
CA LEU A 413 -37.17 10.83 0.08
C LEU A 413 -38.62 11.38 0.20
N PRO A 414 -38.94 12.34 1.09
CA PRO A 414 -40.27 12.92 1.16
C PRO A 414 -40.67 13.65 -0.13
N SER A 415 -39.71 14.32 -0.78
CA SER A 415 -39.97 14.99 -2.07
C SER A 415 -40.40 14.00 -3.15
N HIS A 416 -39.70 12.86 -3.27
CA HIS A 416 -40.07 11.82 -4.22
C HIS A 416 -41.40 11.14 -3.86
N LEU A 417 -41.64 10.88 -2.58
CA LEU A 417 -42.85 10.24 -2.11
C LEU A 417 -44.09 11.16 -2.17
N SER A 418 -43.91 12.49 -2.21
CA SER A 418 -45.02 13.44 -2.33
C SER A 418 -45.82 13.26 -3.62
N ASN A 419 -45.23 12.72 -4.66
CA ASN A 419 -45.86 12.48 -5.96
C ASN A 419 -46.48 11.09 -6.12
N LEU A 420 -46.63 10.34 -5.03
CA LEU A 420 -47.28 9.02 -5.08
C LEU A 420 -48.76 9.12 -5.46
N LYS A 421 -49.16 8.34 -6.46
CA LYS A 421 -50.58 8.24 -6.86
C LYS A 421 -51.37 7.49 -5.79
N PRO A 422 -52.68 7.83 -5.61
CA PRO A 422 -53.52 7.09 -4.70
C PRO A 422 -53.54 5.59 -5.03
N TYR A 423 -53.56 4.78 -4.00
CA TYR A 423 -53.49 3.34 -4.11
C TYR A 423 -54.74 2.74 -4.74
N LYS A 424 -54.59 1.98 -5.84
CA LYS A 424 -55.66 1.16 -6.41
C LYS A 424 -55.29 -0.31 -6.24
N GLU A 425 -56.02 -1.04 -5.40
CA GLU A 425 -55.80 -2.46 -5.05
C GLU A 425 -56.04 -3.46 -6.22
N LYS A 426 -55.67 -3.15 -7.45
CA LYS A 426 -55.98 -4.00 -8.61
C LYS A 426 -54.95 -5.13 -8.86
N SER A 427 -53.79 -5.16 -8.20
CA SER A 427 -52.75 -6.15 -8.48
C SER A 427 -52.81 -7.36 -7.55
N ARG A 428 -52.67 -8.59 -8.13
CA ARG A 428 -52.57 -9.83 -7.36
C ARG A 428 -51.40 -9.81 -6.35
N PHE A 429 -50.31 -9.20 -6.73
CA PHE A 429 -49.12 -9.03 -5.87
C PHE A 429 -49.44 -8.24 -4.59
N LEU A 430 -50.11 -7.12 -4.72
CA LEU A 430 -50.51 -6.26 -3.59
C LEU A 430 -51.47 -6.96 -2.61
N LYS A 431 -52.35 -7.86 -3.11
CA LYS A 431 -53.19 -8.69 -2.24
C LYS A 431 -52.41 -9.71 -1.43
N ILE A 432 -51.37 -10.32 -2.05
CA ILE A 432 -50.50 -11.27 -1.36
C ILE A 432 -49.66 -10.52 -0.30
N GLN A 433 -49.06 -9.38 -0.65
CA GLN A 433 -48.31 -8.52 0.23
C GLN A 433 -49.14 -8.11 1.47
N LYS A 434 -50.33 -7.60 1.28
CA LYS A 434 -51.24 -7.21 2.36
C LYS A 434 -51.58 -8.41 3.26
N LYS A 435 -51.87 -9.57 2.68
CA LYS A 435 -52.13 -10.79 3.45
C LYS A 435 -50.96 -11.22 4.31
N PHE A 436 -49.72 -11.04 3.79
CA PHE A 436 -48.51 -11.33 4.52
C PHE A 436 -48.27 -10.35 5.65
N ALA A 437 -48.36 -9.03 5.37
CA ALA A 437 -48.23 -7.99 6.36
C ALA A 437 -49.27 -8.09 7.49
N ASP A 438 -50.57 -8.27 7.12
CA ASP A 438 -51.65 -8.48 8.09
C ASP A 438 -51.46 -9.76 8.91
N GLY A 439 -50.88 -10.81 8.32
CA GLY A 439 -50.54 -12.06 9.00
C GLY A 439 -49.52 -11.85 10.14
N ILE A 440 -48.46 -11.08 9.88
CA ILE A 440 -47.42 -10.78 10.90
C ILE A 440 -47.99 -9.89 12.00
N VAL A 441 -48.76 -8.85 11.66
CA VAL A 441 -49.41 -7.98 12.64
C VAL A 441 -50.38 -8.81 13.53
N ARG A 442 -51.12 -9.74 12.92
CA ARG A 442 -51.99 -10.65 13.68
C ARG A 442 -51.21 -11.53 14.62
N TYR A 443 -50.11 -12.11 14.14
CA TYR A 443 -49.21 -12.94 14.97
C TYR A 443 -48.68 -12.17 16.17
N GLY A 444 -48.15 -10.96 15.98
CA GLY A 444 -47.70 -10.08 17.05
C GLY A 444 -48.79 -9.77 18.05
N LYS A 445 -50.01 -9.42 17.60
CA LYS A 445 -51.15 -9.18 18.52
C LYS A 445 -51.57 -10.42 19.30
N THR A 446 -51.44 -11.60 18.70
CA THR A 446 -51.93 -12.85 19.34
C THR A 446 -50.92 -13.48 20.28
N HIS A 447 -49.61 -13.32 19.97
CA HIS A 447 -48.54 -13.98 20.74
C HIS A 447 -47.69 -13.01 21.56
N ASP A 448 -47.24 -11.88 20.93
CA ASP A 448 -46.29 -10.99 21.60
C ASP A 448 -46.97 -10.06 22.59
N MET A 449 -48.15 -9.52 22.26
CA MET A 449 -48.88 -8.63 23.15
C MET A 449 -49.27 -9.28 24.50
N PRO A 450 -49.78 -10.52 24.57
CA PRO A 450 -50.03 -11.18 25.83
C PRO A 450 -48.78 -11.40 26.69
N ILE A 451 -47.65 -11.73 26.05
CA ILE A 451 -46.35 -11.92 26.72
C ILE A 451 -45.89 -10.59 27.31
N LEU A 452 -45.94 -9.49 26.51
CA LEU A 452 -45.58 -8.16 26.94
C LEU A 452 -46.45 -7.69 28.10
N VAL A 453 -47.76 -7.86 28.03
CA VAL A 453 -48.72 -7.53 29.11
C VAL A 453 -48.43 -8.36 30.38
N ALA A 454 -48.10 -9.62 30.23
CA ALA A 454 -47.73 -10.50 31.35
C ALA A 454 -46.40 -10.04 32.01
N ALA A 455 -45.42 -9.60 31.20
CA ALA A 455 -44.13 -9.08 31.65
C ALA A 455 -44.26 -7.71 32.38
N LEU A 456 -45.15 -6.85 31.92
CA LEU A 456 -45.40 -5.51 32.52
C LEU A 456 -46.27 -5.60 33.79
N ARG A 457 -46.94 -6.71 34.06
CA ARG A 457 -47.74 -6.95 35.29
C ARG A 457 -46.92 -7.53 36.46
N LYS A 458 -45.67 -7.93 36.22
CA LYS A 458 -44.69 -8.30 37.26
C LYS A 458 -43.81 -7.09 37.61
#